data_490bc78cfe2adcee2f00bba4707ac736
#
_entry.id   490bc78cfe2adcee2f00bba4707ac736
#
_cell.length_a   1.000
_cell.length_b   1.000
_cell.length_c   1.000
_cell.angle_alpha   90.00
_cell.angle_beta   90.00
_cell.angle_gamma   90.00
#
_symmetry.space_group_name_H-M   'P 1'
#
loop_
_entity.id
_entity.type
_entity.pdbx_description
1 polymer ?
#
loop_
_entity_poly.entity_id
_entity_poly.type
_entity_poly.pdbx_seq_one_letter_code
_entity_poly.pdbx_strand_id
1 'polypeptide(L)'
;MTSFSFTRSALLGAALLLAACSSTDQGSRTAGQRPTNLKSTEASLWYQMETFEKSLKNTGRVEKDAALQARMAEIACELSGDYCADLRVYVVRDPSFNASMAPNGMLLIHSGLLLRAETEDEVAFVLAHEFVHFFENHSMERYAAVRNANIAGAVVGSVLGGAGAGSLSSLGYAAAFGGAFAFSRDQELEADRLGLDFMRTAGFDPKAAPAIWKNLLTELEATSNKKKAKEIDRSGMFDTHPLIRERITLLDSFAVGIEPDPTARARYRAMVRPHIQDWMMDVVADGDHGSSLALTARLMNQAEDLGTLNYIKARIYMMRSQEGDRAKAEEALIAAANYPDVPAAALRELGTIYRARGERENAAASLRDYLLADPGARDRALVESQIHELEETSP
;
A
#
# COMPACT_ATOMS: atom_id res chain seq x y z
N MET A 1 64.24 -0.45 -62.39
CA MET A 1 64.27 0.79 -61.66
C MET A 1 62.82 1.04 -61.22
N THR A 2 62.39 1.07 -60.07
CA THR A 2 62.79 1.04 -58.69
C THR A 2 61.67 0.40 -57.88
N SER A 3 62.04 -0.56 -57.05
CA SER A 3 61.16 -1.22 -56.07
C SER A 3 60.62 -0.21 -55.04
N PHE A 4 59.41 -0.36 -54.61
CA PHE A 4 58.97 0.09 -53.30
C PHE A 4 58.17 -1.01 -52.58
N SER A 5 58.82 -1.54 -51.59
CA SER A 5 58.31 -2.45 -50.57
C SER A 5 57.38 -1.63 -49.64
N PHE A 6 56.17 -2.06 -49.36
CA PHE A 6 55.37 -1.59 -48.24
C PHE A 6 55.04 -2.74 -47.32
N THR A 7 55.52 -2.57 -46.15
CA THR A 7 55.53 -3.45 -45.00
C THR A 7 54.10 -3.81 -44.48
N ARG A 8 53.93 -5.09 -44.18
CA ARG A 8 52.86 -5.61 -43.35
C ARG A 8 53.09 -5.19 -41.89
N SER A 9 52.21 -4.41 -41.36
CA SER A 9 51.99 -4.28 -39.90
C SER A 9 50.78 -3.42 -39.67
N ALA A 10 49.67 -3.97 -39.24
CA ALA A 10 48.61 -3.43 -38.37
C ALA A 10 47.27 -4.14 -38.58
N LEU A 11 47.21 -5.38 -38.14
CA LEU A 11 45.93 -6.11 -37.91
C LEU A 11 46.09 -7.00 -36.68
N LEU A 12 46.26 -6.31 -35.54
CA LEU A 12 46.19 -6.94 -34.21
C LEU A 12 45.64 -5.84 -33.29
N GLY A 13 44.34 -5.83 -33.09
CA GLY A 13 43.78 -4.88 -32.13
C GLY A 13 42.27 -4.70 -32.16
N ALA A 14 41.49 -5.75 -32.45
CA ALA A 14 40.03 -5.66 -32.37
C ALA A 14 39.38 -7.01 -32.03
N ALA A 15 39.88 -7.66 -30.99
CA ALA A 15 39.31 -8.92 -30.51
C ALA A 15 39.47 -9.05 -28.99
N LEU A 16 38.93 -8.10 -28.21
CA LEU A 16 38.89 -8.23 -26.76
C LEU A 16 37.92 -7.20 -26.14
N LEU A 17 36.66 -7.23 -26.55
CA LEU A 17 35.57 -6.55 -25.85
C LEU A 17 34.21 -7.24 -26.07
N LEU A 18 34.20 -8.57 -26.04
CA LEU A 18 32.98 -9.38 -25.99
C LEU A 18 33.07 -10.44 -24.91
N ALA A 19 33.30 -9.99 -23.69
CA ALA A 19 33.22 -10.89 -22.54
C ALA A 19 32.92 -10.08 -21.29
N ALA A 20 31.71 -9.68 -21.07
CA ALA A 20 31.14 -9.40 -19.77
C ALA A 20 29.64 -9.10 -19.86
N CYS A 21 28.87 -9.86 -20.61
CA CYS A 21 27.49 -10.11 -20.24
C CYS A 21 27.47 -11.48 -19.56
N SER A 22 28.07 -11.57 -18.38
CA SER A 22 27.69 -12.60 -17.46
C SER A 22 26.36 -12.14 -16.89
N SER A 23 25.24 -12.57 -17.51
CA SER A 23 24.00 -12.74 -16.80
C SER A 23 24.35 -13.53 -15.55
N THR A 24 24.31 -12.90 -14.39
CA THR A 24 24.24 -13.62 -13.13
C THR A 24 22.84 -14.19 -13.06
N ASP A 25 22.59 -15.23 -13.81
CA ASP A 25 21.45 -16.12 -13.61
C ASP A 25 21.70 -16.80 -12.25
N GLN A 26 21.33 -16.10 -11.20
CA GLN A 26 21.24 -16.66 -9.87
C GLN A 26 19.88 -17.34 -9.84
N GLY A 27 19.78 -18.59 -10.25
CA GLY A 27 18.53 -19.34 -10.24
C GLY A 27 17.69 -19.13 -8.97
N SER A 28 16.50 -19.67 -8.96
CA SER A 28 15.54 -19.53 -7.86
C SER A 28 16.19 -19.77 -6.49
N ARG A 29 15.80 -19.00 -5.50
CA ARG A 29 16.33 -19.07 -4.13
C ARG A 29 15.98 -20.42 -3.48
N THR A 30 16.84 -20.91 -2.61
CA THR A 30 16.57 -22.08 -1.76
C THR A 30 16.13 -21.62 -0.36
N ALA A 31 15.17 -22.33 0.23
CA ALA A 31 14.72 -22.04 1.60
C ALA A 31 15.90 -22.06 2.59
N GLY A 32 15.95 -21.11 3.50
CA GLY A 32 17.06 -20.93 4.46
C GLY A 32 18.32 -20.33 3.87
N GLN A 33 18.36 -20.01 2.58
CA GLN A 33 19.54 -19.44 1.93
C GLN A 33 19.88 -18.06 2.46
N ARG A 34 21.14 -17.91 2.90
CA ARG A 34 21.71 -16.63 3.37
C ARG A 34 23.02 -16.34 2.65
N PRO A 35 23.43 -15.06 2.53
CA PRO A 35 24.73 -14.72 1.95
C PRO A 35 25.88 -15.36 2.75
N THR A 36 26.66 -16.18 2.08
CA THR A 36 27.85 -16.83 2.69
C THR A 36 29.11 -15.99 2.58
N ASN A 37 29.18 -15.15 1.53
CA ASN A 37 30.30 -14.23 1.33
C ASN A 37 29.93 -12.84 1.88
N LEU A 38 30.40 -12.49 3.08
CA LEU A 38 30.13 -11.22 3.76
C LEU A 38 30.67 -9.97 3.02
N LYS A 39 31.50 -10.14 2.00
CA LYS A 39 31.98 -9.04 1.13
C LYS A 39 31.16 -8.93 -0.15
N SER A 40 30.17 -9.77 -0.35
CA SER A 40 29.30 -9.71 -1.52
C SER A 40 28.37 -8.52 -1.49
N THR A 41 27.88 -8.16 -2.66
CA THR A 41 26.82 -7.16 -2.84
C THR A 41 25.53 -7.59 -2.12
N GLU A 42 25.21 -8.87 -2.19
CA GLU A 42 24.07 -9.47 -1.52
C GLU A 42 24.15 -9.29 0.00
N ALA A 43 25.30 -9.60 0.61
CA ALA A 43 25.51 -9.42 2.05
C ALA A 43 25.37 -7.95 2.48
N SER A 44 25.85 -7.01 1.67
CA SER A 44 25.69 -5.58 1.94
C SER A 44 24.22 -5.17 1.92
N LEU A 45 23.46 -5.61 0.93
CA LEU A 45 22.03 -5.33 0.83
C LEU A 45 21.25 -5.98 1.98
N TRP A 46 21.58 -7.23 2.30
CA TRP A 46 21.02 -7.95 3.43
C TRP A 46 21.18 -7.18 4.75
N TYR A 47 22.41 -6.73 5.04
CA TYR A 47 22.70 -5.93 6.23
C TYR A 47 21.93 -4.62 6.28
N GLN A 48 21.79 -3.94 5.14
CA GLN A 48 20.99 -2.72 5.06
C GLN A 48 19.52 -3.00 5.39
N MET A 49 18.96 -4.10 4.87
CA MET A 49 17.57 -4.50 5.15
C MET A 49 17.37 -4.89 6.62
N GLU A 50 18.32 -5.59 7.25
CA GLU A 50 18.24 -5.86 8.69
C GLU A 50 18.30 -4.58 9.55
N THR A 51 19.11 -3.62 9.13
CA THR A 51 19.21 -2.32 9.81
C THR A 51 17.91 -1.54 9.68
N PHE A 52 17.33 -1.52 8.48
CA PHE A 52 16.02 -0.92 8.23
C PHE A 52 14.92 -1.59 9.06
N GLU A 53 14.85 -2.93 9.09
CA GLU A 53 13.88 -3.69 9.87
C GLU A 53 13.95 -3.36 11.37
N LYS A 54 15.15 -3.21 11.93
CA LYS A 54 15.34 -2.76 13.32
C LYS A 54 14.80 -1.35 13.54
N SER A 55 15.04 -0.44 12.60
CA SER A 55 14.51 0.92 12.65
C SER A 55 12.99 0.93 12.57
N LEU A 56 12.40 0.18 11.63
CA LEU A 56 10.95 0.08 11.41
C LEU A 56 10.19 -0.27 12.70
N LYS A 57 10.68 -1.24 13.45
CA LYS A 57 10.08 -1.69 14.72
C LYS A 57 9.96 -0.57 15.76
N ASN A 58 10.80 0.47 15.66
CA ASN A 58 10.84 1.60 16.59
C ASN A 58 10.09 2.84 16.08
N THR A 59 9.53 2.82 14.88
CA THR A 59 8.84 3.99 14.27
C THR A 59 7.43 4.24 14.79
N GLY A 60 6.82 3.25 15.44
CA GLY A 60 5.39 3.28 15.79
C GLY A 60 4.45 3.12 14.58
N ARG A 61 4.99 2.84 13.39
CA ARG A 61 4.18 2.63 12.16
C ARG A 61 3.75 1.18 11.94
N VAL A 62 4.41 0.22 12.59
CA VAL A 62 3.96 -1.17 12.56
C VAL A 62 2.62 -1.24 13.27
N GLU A 63 1.63 -1.80 12.60
CA GLU A 63 0.28 -1.97 13.14
C GLU A 63 0.34 -2.83 14.41
N LYS A 64 -0.41 -2.43 15.45
CA LYS A 64 -0.33 -3.07 16.77
C LYS A 64 -1.32 -4.20 16.95
N ASP A 65 -2.27 -4.36 16.03
CA ASP A 65 -3.23 -5.47 16.07
C ASP A 65 -2.51 -6.79 15.82
N ALA A 66 -2.34 -7.57 16.89
CA ALA A 66 -1.64 -8.84 16.85
C ALA A 66 -2.39 -9.90 16.03
N ALA A 67 -3.73 -9.83 15.98
CA ALA A 67 -4.53 -10.78 15.21
C ALA A 67 -4.39 -10.51 13.71
N LEU A 68 -4.44 -9.25 13.31
CA LEU A 68 -4.18 -8.84 11.92
C LEU A 68 -2.76 -9.22 11.48
N GLN A 69 -1.75 -8.91 12.30
CA GLN A 69 -0.35 -9.28 12.01
C GLN A 69 -0.18 -10.79 11.85
N ALA A 70 -0.78 -11.59 12.76
CA ALA A 70 -0.71 -13.04 12.70
C ALA A 70 -1.39 -13.58 11.43
N ARG A 71 -2.59 -13.07 11.08
CA ARG A 71 -3.29 -13.55 9.88
C ARG A 71 -2.54 -13.24 8.59
N MET A 72 -1.92 -12.05 8.48
CA MET A 72 -1.08 -11.72 7.32
C MET A 72 0.17 -12.61 7.24
N ALA A 73 0.76 -12.96 8.39
CA ALA A 73 1.88 -13.89 8.43
C ALA A 73 1.47 -15.32 8.06
N GLU A 74 0.28 -15.77 8.48
CA GLU A 74 -0.29 -17.08 8.08
C GLU A 74 -0.50 -17.14 6.56
N ILE A 75 -1.15 -16.15 5.95
CA ILE A 75 -1.33 -16.09 4.49
C ILE A 75 0.01 -16.14 3.76
N ALA A 76 1.01 -15.37 4.21
CA ALA A 76 2.34 -15.40 3.62
C ALA A 76 3.01 -16.78 3.75
N CYS A 77 2.83 -17.48 4.88
CA CYS A 77 3.34 -18.83 5.10
C CYS A 77 2.61 -19.89 4.26
N GLU A 78 1.27 -19.79 4.15
CA GLU A 78 0.47 -20.67 3.29
C GLU A 78 0.94 -20.60 1.83
N LEU A 79 1.25 -19.39 1.35
CA LEU A 79 1.75 -19.16 -0.01
C LEU A 79 3.18 -19.65 -0.23
N SER A 80 4.04 -19.47 0.76
CA SER A 80 5.50 -19.69 0.62
C SER A 80 5.98 -21.08 1.00
N GLY A 81 5.14 -21.90 1.67
CA GLY A 81 5.47 -23.28 2.04
C GLY A 81 6.78 -23.37 2.86
N ASP A 82 7.77 -24.09 2.34
CA ASP A 82 9.05 -24.32 3.01
C ASP A 82 9.84 -23.03 3.32
N TYR A 83 9.51 -21.92 2.65
CA TYR A 83 10.15 -20.62 2.87
C TYR A 83 9.53 -19.82 4.01
N CYS A 84 8.47 -20.31 4.66
CA CYS A 84 7.81 -19.61 5.75
C CYS A 84 8.76 -19.16 6.87
N ALA A 85 9.76 -20.00 7.21
CA ALA A 85 10.75 -19.69 8.23
C ALA A 85 11.70 -18.52 7.85
N ASP A 86 11.79 -18.19 6.57
CA ASP A 86 12.59 -17.06 6.07
C ASP A 86 11.83 -15.74 6.13
N LEU A 87 10.50 -15.79 6.25
CA LEU A 87 9.64 -14.61 6.18
C LEU A 87 9.51 -13.91 7.52
N ARG A 88 9.44 -12.58 7.46
CA ARG A 88 9.09 -11.71 8.58
C ARG A 88 8.12 -10.66 8.07
N VAL A 89 6.87 -10.79 8.45
CA VAL A 89 5.75 -10.02 7.93
C VAL A 89 5.43 -8.85 8.86
N TYR A 90 5.26 -7.67 8.29
CA TYR A 90 4.88 -6.45 9.00
C TYR A 90 3.77 -5.73 8.25
N VAL A 91 2.61 -5.60 8.87
CA VAL A 91 1.60 -4.64 8.44
C VAL A 91 2.04 -3.27 8.93
N VAL A 92 2.15 -2.31 8.03
CA VAL A 92 2.59 -0.95 8.33
C VAL A 92 1.51 0.06 7.98
N ARG A 93 1.33 1.05 8.84
CA ARG A 93 0.38 2.15 8.62
C ARG A 93 0.92 3.08 7.55
N ASP A 94 0.44 2.89 6.34
CA ASP A 94 0.74 3.67 5.14
C ASP A 94 -0.46 3.64 4.19
N PRO A 95 -0.99 4.81 3.74
CA PRO A 95 -2.20 4.87 2.92
C PRO A 95 -2.00 4.40 1.48
N SER A 96 -0.77 4.20 1.02
CA SER A 96 -0.50 3.76 -0.34
C SER A 96 -0.90 2.30 -0.56
N PHE A 97 -1.41 1.99 -1.76
CA PHE A 97 -1.60 0.61 -2.18
C PHE A 97 -0.22 0.01 -2.48
N ASN A 98 0.33 -0.74 -1.55
CA ASN A 98 1.65 -1.36 -1.74
C ASN A 98 1.87 -2.58 -0.85
N ALA A 99 2.72 -3.48 -1.32
CA ALA A 99 3.47 -4.45 -0.54
C ALA A 99 4.88 -4.50 -1.10
N SER A 100 5.83 -5.03 -0.35
CA SER A 100 7.20 -5.22 -0.86
C SER A 100 7.92 -6.29 -0.07
N MET A 101 8.70 -7.09 -0.77
CA MET A 101 9.51 -8.14 -0.16
C MET A 101 10.99 -7.88 -0.36
N ALA A 102 11.71 -7.74 0.75
CA ALA A 102 13.14 -7.51 0.75
C ALA A 102 13.93 -8.82 0.59
N PRO A 103 15.17 -8.78 0.03
CA PRO A 103 16.00 -9.97 -0.16
C PRO A 103 16.29 -10.76 1.11
N ASN A 104 16.18 -10.15 2.29
CA ASN A 104 16.35 -10.81 3.57
C ASN A 104 15.06 -11.50 4.09
N GLY A 105 13.98 -11.52 3.32
CA GLY A 105 12.71 -12.14 3.70
C GLY A 105 11.78 -11.23 4.53
N MET A 106 12.11 -9.95 4.70
CA MET A 106 11.19 -8.98 5.29
C MET A 106 10.10 -8.62 4.28
N LEU A 107 8.85 -8.88 4.63
CA LEU A 107 7.65 -8.54 3.86
C LEU A 107 6.91 -7.39 4.55
N LEU A 108 6.75 -6.28 3.84
CA LEU A 108 5.96 -5.14 4.28
C LEU A 108 4.60 -5.16 3.56
N ILE A 109 3.54 -4.97 4.31
CA ILE A 109 2.17 -4.88 3.80
C ILE A 109 1.61 -3.53 4.26
N HIS A 110 1.28 -2.65 3.32
CA HIS A 110 0.74 -1.34 3.66
C HIS A 110 -0.75 -1.43 4.02
N SER A 111 -1.18 -0.66 5.01
CA SER A 111 -2.60 -0.55 5.38
C SER A 111 -3.46 -0.13 4.19
N GLY A 112 -2.92 0.66 3.27
CA GLY A 112 -3.60 1.06 2.04
C GLY A 112 -3.91 -0.09 1.08
N LEU A 113 -3.09 -1.16 1.04
CA LEU A 113 -3.42 -2.40 0.33
C LEU A 113 -4.59 -3.11 1.01
N LEU A 114 -4.50 -3.33 2.33
CA LEU A 114 -5.53 -4.04 3.09
C LEU A 114 -6.89 -3.31 3.05
N LEU A 115 -6.88 -1.99 3.03
CA LEU A 115 -8.09 -1.18 2.91
C LEU A 115 -8.78 -1.33 1.53
N ARG A 116 -8.01 -1.64 0.49
CA ARG A 116 -8.49 -1.75 -0.90
C ARG A 116 -8.86 -3.16 -1.31
N ALA A 117 -8.33 -4.16 -0.64
CA ALA A 117 -8.73 -5.54 -0.84
C ALA A 117 -10.15 -5.79 -0.29
N GLU A 118 -10.85 -6.74 -0.88
CA GLU A 118 -12.19 -7.15 -0.48
C GLU A 118 -12.23 -8.57 0.09
N THR A 119 -11.18 -9.35 -0.16
CA THR A 119 -11.01 -10.72 0.34
C THR A 119 -9.55 -11.00 0.70
N GLU A 120 -9.34 -12.07 1.48
CA GLU A 120 -7.98 -12.58 1.72
C GLU A 120 -7.32 -13.09 0.43
N ASP A 121 -8.10 -13.59 -0.54
CA ASP A 121 -7.57 -14.05 -1.82
C ASP A 121 -6.94 -12.89 -2.62
N GLU A 122 -7.54 -11.68 -2.56
CA GLU A 122 -6.97 -10.48 -3.17
C GLU A 122 -5.64 -10.08 -2.52
N VAL A 123 -5.55 -10.17 -1.20
CA VAL A 123 -4.29 -9.96 -0.47
C VAL A 123 -3.29 -11.05 -0.83
N ALA A 124 -3.71 -12.31 -0.82
CA ALA A 124 -2.87 -13.46 -1.14
C ALA A 124 -2.23 -13.33 -2.52
N PHE A 125 -2.96 -12.82 -3.52
CA PHE A 125 -2.38 -12.56 -4.84
C PHE A 125 -1.20 -11.58 -4.78
N VAL A 126 -1.37 -10.45 -4.10
CA VAL A 126 -0.29 -9.46 -3.99
C VAL A 126 0.90 -10.03 -3.23
N LEU A 127 0.66 -10.77 -2.14
CA LEU A 127 1.75 -11.39 -1.38
C LEU A 127 2.45 -12.51 -2.16
N ALA A 128 1.72 -13.29 -2.97
CA ALA A 128 2.30 -14.30 -3.85
C ALA A 128 3.18 -13.67 -4.93
N HIS A 129 2.72 -12.56 -5.53
CA HIS A 129 3.50 -11.78 -6.49
C HIS A 129 4.82 -11.27 -5.90
N GLU A 130 4.77 -10.67 -4.70
CA GLU A 130 5.97 -10.22 -3.97
C GLU A 130 6.89 -11.40 -3.58
N PHE A 131 6.29 -12.53 -3.21
CA PHE A 131 7.06 -13.73 -2.90
C PHE A 131 7.80 -14.27 -4.14
N VAL A 132 7.22 -14.21 -5.34
CA VAL A 132 7.93 -14.59 -6.57
C VAL A 132 9.14 -13.70 -6.80
N HIS A 133 9.05 -12.38 -6.62
CA HIS A 133 10.20 -11.50 -6.74
C HIS A 133 11.34 -11.86 -5.77
N PHE A 134 11.00 -12.33 -4.57
CA PHE A 134 11.97 -12.86 -3.61
C PHE A 134 12.51 -14.21 -4.05
N PHE A 135 11.62 -15.13 -4.43
CA PHE A 135 11.96 -16.50 -4.82
C PHE A 135 12.87 -16.54 -6.04
N GLU A 136 12.58 -15.76 -7.08
CA GLU A 136 13.36 -15.66 -8.32
C GLU A 136 14.52 -14.64 -8.22
N ASN A 137 14.82 -14.11 -7.06
CA ASN A 137 15.93 -13.15 -6.83
C ASN A 137 15.87 -11.87 -7.67
N HIS A 138 14.72 -11.46 -8.20
CA HIS A 138 14.56 -10.28 -9.08
C HIS A 138 15.13 -9.00 -8.47
N SER A 139 14.95 -8.78 -7.16
CA SER A 139 15.52 -7.63 -6.44
C SER A 139 17.04 -7.61 -6.47
N MET A 140 17.70 -8.78 -6.39
CA MET A 140 19.15 -8.89 -6.46
C MET A 140 19.69 -8.65 -7.87
N GLU A 141 19.03 -9.19 -8.90
CA GLU A 141 19.37 -8.93 -10.30
C GLU A 141 19.29 -7.44 -10.62
N ARG A 142 18.20 -6.79 -10.21
CA ARG A 142 18.01 -5.35 -10.41
C ARG A 142 19.05 -4.52 -9.68
N TYR A 143 19.34 -4.86 -8.42
CA TYR A 143 20.40 -4.18 -7.66
C TYR A 143 21.76 -4.31 -8.34
N ALA A 144 22.10 -5.48 -8.83
CA ALA A 144 23.34 -5.70 -9.56
C ALA A 144 23.40 -4.90 -10.86
N ALA A 145 22.30 -4.84 -11.63
CA ALA A 145 22.20 -4.06 -12.85
C ALA A 145 22.38 -2.55 -12.60
N VAL A 146 21.72 -2.00 -11.59
CA VAL A 146 21.83 -0.58 -11.20
C VAL A 146 23.25 -0.25 -10.75
N ARG A 147 23.87 -1.12 -9.96
CA ARG A 147 25.27 -0.94 -9.52
C ARG A 147 26.25 -0.97 -10.69
N ASN A 148 26.09 -1.91 -11.61
CA ASN A 148 26.96 -2.03 -12.77
C ASN A 148 26.85 -0.83 -13.74
N ALA A 149 25.67 -0.18 -13.79
CA ALA A 149 25.46 1.03 -14.57
C ALA A 149 26.03 2.31 -13.93
N ASN A 150 26.84 2.21 -12.86
CA ASN A 150 27.37 3.35 -12.06
C ASN A 150 26.28 4.31 -11.50
N ILE A 151 25.02 3.89 -11.52
CA ILE A 151 23.88 4.66 -11.00
C ILE A 151 23.71 4.39 -9.49
N ALA A 152 24.23 3.28 -9.00
CA ALA A 152 24.10 2.87 -7.60
C ALA A 152 24.72 3.87 -6.61
N GLY A 153 25.82 4.51 -6.94
CA GLY A 153 26.43 5.56 -6.11
C GLY A 153 25.52 6.77 -5.91
N ALA A 154 24.76 7.13 -6.94
CA ALA A 154 23.82 8.24 -6.89
C ALA A 154 22.52 7.87 -6.16
N VAL A 155 22.01 6.65 -6.34
CA VAL A 155 20.79 6.15 -5.67
C VAL A 155 21.05 5.86 -4.19
N VAL A 156 22.12 5.14 -3.87
CA VAL A 156 22.51 4.90 -2.49
C VAL A 156 22.96 6.19 -1.81
N GLY A 157 23.63 7.09 -2.50
CA GLY A 157 24.01 8.39 -2.00
C GLY A 157 22.83 9.33 -1.79
N SER A 158 21.80 9.30 -2.64
CA SER A 158 20.56 10.08 -2.45
C SER A 158 19.69 9.54 -1.34
N VAL A 159 19.67 8.22 -1.13
CA VAL A 159 18.98 7.56 -0.03
C VAL A 159 19.69 7.78 1.30
N LEU A 160 21.04 7.73 1.29
CA LEU A 160 21.85 7.90 2.51
C LEU A 160 22.25 9.35 2.79
N GLY A 161 22.39 10.20 1.76
CA GLY A 161 22.91 11.57 1.86
C GLY A 161 21.91 12.70 1.70
N GLY A 162 20.73 12.43 1.17
CA GLY A 162 19.68 13.45 0.94
C GLY A 162 18.76 13.71 2.13
N ALA A 163 18.84 12.89 3.18
CA ALA A 163 18.14 13.12 4.43
C ALA A 163 19.20 13.31 5.50
N GLY A 164 19.33 14.53 5.97
CA GLY A 164 20.13 14.79 7.18
C GLY A 164 19.75 13.77 8.26
N ALA A 165 20.72 13.27 9.00
CA ALA A 165 20.67 12.14 9.93
C ALA A 165 19.59 12.21 11.04
N GLY A 166 18.56 13.03 10.89
CA GLY A 166 17.47 13.26 11.84
C GLY A 166 16.04 13.00 11.33
N SER A 167 15.81 12.71 10.06
CA SER A 167 14.44 12.55 9.54
C SER A 167 14.30 11.59 8.35
N LEU A 168 15.04 10.51 8.33
CA LEU A 168 14.68 9.38 7.47
C LEU A 168 13.39 8.78 8.03
N SER A 169 12.25 9.21 7.49
CA SER A 169 11.04 8.43 7.67
C SER A 169 11.36 7.04 7.13
N SER A 170 11.08 6.00 7.93
CA SER A 170 11.29 4.60 7.55
C SER A 170 10.65 4.25 6.20
N LEU A 171 9.64 5.00 5.80
CA LEU A 171 8.96 4.91 4.50
C LEU A 171 9.74 5.56 3.36
N GLY A 172 10.52 6.60 3.60
CA GLY A 172 11.45 7.14 2.61
C GLY A 172 12.47 6.08 2.17
N TYR A 173 12.83 5.16 3.07
CA TYR A 173 13.72 4.04 2.75
C TYR A 173 13.00 2.97 1.90
N ALA A 174 11.76 2.59 2.28
CA ALA A 174 10.95 1.65 1.51
C ALA A 174 10.56 2.20 0.14
N ALA A 175 10.18 3.49 0.06
CA ALA A 175 9.89 4.17 -1.19
C ALA A 175 11.14 4.35 -2.08
N ALA A 176 12.30 4.63 -1.51
CA ALA A 176 13.56 4.71 -2.25
C ALA A 176 14.02 3.33 -2.72
N PHE A 177 13.77 2.28 -1.93
CA PHE A 177 14.04 0.90 -2.35
C PHE A 177 13.05 0.46 -3.42
N GLY A 178 11.75 0.68 -3.25
CA GLY A 178 10.73 0.40 -4.23
C GLY A 178 10.94 1.19 -5.53
N GLY A 179 11.06 2.51 -5.46
CA GLY A 179 11.22 3.37 -6.65
C GLY A 179 12.55 3.20 -7.41
N ALA A 180 13.61 2.68 -6.74
CA ALA A 180 14.90 2.38 -7.40
C ALA A 180 14.87 1.05 -8.19
N PHE A 181 13.89 0.19 -7.95
CA PHE A 181 13.85 -1.19 -8.45
C PHE A 181 12.58 -1.51 -9.26
N ALA A 182 12.22 -0.65 -10.22
CA ALA A 182 11.19 -1.06 -11.18
C ALA A 182 11.62 -2.35 -11.89
N PHE A 183 10.81 -3.37 -11.77
CA PHE A 183 11.04 -4.67 -12.41
C PHE A 183 10.83 -4.59 -13.91
N SER A 184 11.43 -5.49 -14.66
CA SER A 184 11.19 -5.57 -16.09
C SER A 184 9.79 -6.13 -16.37
N ARG A 185 9.25 -5.87 -17.56
CA ARG A 185 7.97 -6.45 -17.99
C ARG A 185 7.94 -7.97 -17.87
N ASP A 186 9.04 -8.63 -18.24
CA ASP A 186 9.11 -10.10 -18.19
C ASP A 186 9.09 -10.61 -16.76
N GLN A 187 9.79 -9.95 -15.83
CA GLN A 187 9.76 -10.27 -14.40
C GLN A 187 8.36 -10.06 -13.79
N GLU A 188 7.62 -9.01 -14.22
CA GLU A 188 6.24 -8.79 -13.79
C GLU A 188 5.29 -9.90 -14.27
N LEU A 189 5.41 -10.29 -15.55
CA LEU A 189 4.60 -11.38 -16.11
C LEU A 189 4.92 -12.73 -15.48
N GLU A 190 6.18 -12.97 -15.15
CA GLU A 190 6.60 -14.16 -14.42
C GLU A 190 6.06 -14.15 -12.99
N ALA A 191 6.15 -13.02 -12.29
CA ALA A 191 5.61 -12.86 -10.96
C ALA A 191 4.08 -13.05 -10.91
N ASP A 192 3.35 -12.52 -11.90
CA ASP A 192 1.92 -12.75 -12.02
C ASP A 192 1.59 -14.22 -12.25
N ARG A 193 2.28 -14.88 -13.18
CA ARG A 193 2.00 -16.28 -13.53
C ARG A 193 2.32 -17.23 -12.38
N LEU A 194 3.53 -17.16 -11.84
CA LEU A 194 3.94 -18.01 -10.72
C LEU A 194 3.16 -17.68 -9.45
N GLY A 195 2.80 -16.41 -9.23
CA GLY A 195 1.94 -15.98 -8.13
C GLY A 195 0.57 -16.68 -8.16
N LEU A 196 -0.05 -16.80 -9.34
CA LEU A 196 -1.29 -17.58 -9.49
C LEU A 196 -1.09 -19.07 -9.16
N ASP A 197 0.07 -19.65 -9.50
CA ASP A 197 0.39 -21.04 -9.18
C ASP A 197 0.58 -21.25 -7.66
N PHE A 198 1.25 -20.32 -6.97
CA PHE A 198 1.35 -20.33 -5.51
C PHE A 198 -0.01 -20.20 -4.84
N MET A 199 -0.88 -19.28 -5.32
CA MET A 199 -2.25 -19.17 -4.83
C MET A 199 -3.03 -20.48 -4.93
N ARG A 200 -3.01 -21.13 -6.11
CA ARG A 200 -3.71 -22.42 -6.32
C ARG A 200 -3.19 -23.50 -5.37
N THR A 201 -1.87 -23.58 -5.21
CA THR A 201 -1.25 -24.57 -4.33
C THR A 201 -1.63 -24.36 -2.88
N ALA A 202 -1.77 -23.11 -2.46
CA ALA A 202 -2.18 -22.72 -1.11
C ALA A 202 -3.72 -22.73 -0.91
N GLY A 203 -4.52 -22.94 -1.97
CA GLY A 203 -5.98 -23.01 -1.89
C GLY A 203 -6.71 -21.67 -1.97
N PHE A 204 -6.02 -20.59 -2.35
CA PHE A 204 -6.63 -19.29 -2.63
C PHE A 204 -7.22 -19.22 -4.04
N ASP A 205 -8.28 -18.41 -4.23
CA ASP A 205 -8.93 -18.24 -5.55
C ASP A 205 -8.12 -17.32 -6.47
N PRO A 206 -7.54 -17.84 -7.57
CA PRO A 206 -6.78 -17.02 -8.51
C PRO A 206 -7.61 -15.93 -9.22
N LYS A 207 -8.94 -16.04 -9.27
CA LYS A 207 -9.81 -14.99 -9.84
C LYS A 207 -9.79 -13.69 -9.07
N ALA A 208 -9.33 -13.69 -7.83
CA ALA A 208 -9.12 -12.49 -7.05
C ALA A 208 -8.02 -11.57 -7.64
N ALA A 209 -7.05 -12.14 -8.35
CA ALA A 209 -5.92 -11.42 -8.91
C ALA A 209 -6.32 -10.27 -9.86
N PRO A 210 -7.15 -10.48 -10.91
CA PRO A 210 -7.58 -9.37 -11.75
C PRO A 210 -8.54 -8.41 -11.03
N ALA A 211 -9.28 -8.87 -10.00
CA ALA A 211 -10.27 -8.06 -9.30
C ALA A 211 -9.63 -6.90 -8.53
N ILE A 212 -8.58 -7.16 -7.76
CA ILE A 212 -7.90 -6.12 -6.99
C ILE A 212 -7.29 -5.03 -7.88
N TRP A 213 -6.73 -5.41 -9.04
CA TRP A 213 -6.19 -4.45 -10.01
C TRP A 213 -7.28 -3.62 -10.69
N LYS A 214 -8.44 -4.21 -11.01
CA LYS A 214 -9.60 -3.48 -11.58
C LYS A 214 -10.14 -2.46 -10.59
N ASN A 215 -10.27 -2.83 -9.33
CA ASN A 215 -10.70 -1.94 -8.26
C ASN A 215 -9.75 -0.75 -8.10
N LEU A 216 -8.44 -1.01 -8.08
CA LEU A 216 -7.43 0.02 -7.97
C LEU A 216 -7.39 0.94 -9.20
N LEU A 217 -7.51 0.39 -10.41
CA LEU A 217 -7.56 1.19 -11.63
C LEU A 217 -8.74 2.17 -11.62
N THR A 218 -9.92 1.71 -11.20
CA THR A 218 -11.11 2.56 -11.06
C THR A 218 -10.88 3.72 -10.09
N GLU A 219 -10.22 3.47 -8.97
CA GLU A 219 -9.86 4.51 -7.99
C GLU A 219 -8.85 5.52 -8.57
N LEU A 220 -7.83 5.04 -9.28
CA LEU A 220 -6.82 5.89 -9.92
C LEU A 220 -7.41 6.77 -11.03
N GLU A 221 -8.35 6.26 -11.81
CA GLU A 221 -9.05 7.02 -12.85
C GLU A 221 -9.90 8.16 -12.28
N ALA A 222 -10.33 8.05 -11.02
CA ALA A 222 -11.04 9.08 -10.29
C ALA A 222 -10.14 10.15 -9.66
N THR A 223 -8.80 10.03 -9.81
CA THR A 223 -7.85 10.96 -9.19
C THR A 223 -8.13 12.42 -9.58
N SER A 224 -8.09 13.31 -8.60
CA SER A 224 -8.12 14.76 -8.81
C SER A 224 -6.76 15.34 -9.20
N ASN A 225 -5.69 14.55 -9.08
CA ASN A 225 -4.34 14.96 -9.40
C ASN A 225 -4.03 14.76 -10.89
N LYS A 226 -4.00 15.85 -11.65
CA LYS A 226 -3.74 15.84 -13.11
C LYS A 226 -2.41 15.19 -13.51
N LYS A 227 -1.41 15.22 -12.64
CA LYS A 227 -0.12 14.55 -12.88
C LYS A 227 -0.26 13.04 -12.71
N LYS A 228 -0.85 12.60 -11.60
CA LYS A 228 -1.18 11.17 -11.37
C LYS A 228 -2.07 10.62 -12.49
N ALA A 229 -3.09 11.36 -12.92
CA ALA A 229 -3.98 10.96 -14.01
C ALA A 229 -3.28 10.70 -15.34
N LYS A 230 -2.18 11.41 -15.63
CA LYS A 230 -1.35 11.19 -16.83
C LYS A 230 -0.34 10.05 -16.67
N GLU A 231 -0.07 9.65 -15.46
CA GLU A 231 0.94 8.67 -15.08
C GLU A 231 0.31 7.47 -14.36
N ILE A 232 -0.98 7.17 -14.66
CA ILE A 232 -1.72 6.07 -13.99
C ILE A 232 -0.95 4.75 -14.03
N ASP A 233 -0.24 4.49 -15.12
CA ASP A 233 0.58 3.29 -15.28
C ASP A 233 1.97 3.38 -14.60
N ARG A 234 2.27 4.49 -13.88
CA ARG A 234 3.61 4.78 -13.35
C ARG A 234 3.66 5.20 -11.87
N SER A 235 2.53 5.31 -11.13
CA SER A 235 2.53 5.89 -9.78
C SER A 235 2.29 4.88 -8.66
N GLY A 236 3.00 5.01 -7.55
CA GLY A 236 2.88 4.15 -6.36
C GLY A 236 3.52 2.79 -6.57
N MET A 237 2.79 1.70 -6.27
CA MET A 237 3.24 0.32 -6.59
C MET A 237 3.56 0.15 -8.07
N PHE A 238 2.97 0.98 -8.96
CA PHE A 238 3.22 0.98 -10.40
C PHE A 238 4.57 1.56 -10.81
N ASP A 239 5.24 2.32 -9.96
CA ASP A 239 6.62 2.75 -10.23
C ASP A 239 7.58 1.56 -10.19
N THR A 240 7.25 0.54 -9.39
CA THR A 240 8.00 -0.71 -9.29
C THR A 240 7.42 -1.83 -10.14
N HIS A 241 6.10 -1.82 -10.37
CA HIS A 241 5.31 -2.86 -11.05
C HIS A 241 4.44 -2.27 -12.17
N PRO A 242 5.02 -1.94 -13.34
CA PRO A 242 4.31 -1.26 -14.43
C PRO A 242 3.24 -2.11 -15.14
N LEU A 243 2.47 -1.48 -16.03
CA LEU A 243 1.60 -2.12 -17.04
C LEU A 243 0.30 -2.75 -16.51
N ILE A 244 -0.37 -2.08 -15.56
CA ILE A 244 -1.59 -2.59 -14.90
C ILE A 244 -2.68 -3.10 -15.87
N ARG A 245 -2.98 -2.37 -16.96
CA ARG A 245 -4.04 -2.76 -17.92
C ARG A 245 -3.71 -4.04 -18.67
N GLU A 246 -2.45 -4.20 -19.06
CA GLU A 246 -1.98 -5.41 -19.72
C GLU A 246 -2.01 -6.59 -18.75
N ARG A 247 -1.54 -6.39 -17.53
CA ARG A 247 -1.56 -7.41 -16.48
C ARG A 247 -2.97 -7.87 -16.16
N ILE A 248 -3.94 -6.95 -16.01
CA ILE A 248 -5.37 -7.31 -15.84
C ILE A 248 -5.83 -8.26 -16.94
N THR A 249 -5.54 -7.94 -18.20
CA THR A 249 -5.97 -8.75 -19.35
C THR A 249 -5.36 -10.15 -19.30
N LEU A 250 -4.08 -10.24 -18.97
CA LEU A 250 -3.37 -11.53 -18.86
C LEU A 250 -3.87 -12.34 -17.66
N LEU A 251 -4.04 -11.71 -16.50
CA LEU A 251 -4.56 -12.36 -15.30
C LEU A 251 -5.99 -12.90 -15.52
N ASP A 252 -6.86 -12.15 -16.19
CA ASP A 252 -8.19 -12.63 -16.57
C ASP A 252 -8.12 -13.90 -17.46
N SER A 253 -7.09 -14.00 -18.31
CA SER A 253 -6.92 -15.16 -19.20
C SER A 253 -6.34 -16.40 -18.49
N PHE A 254 -5.54 -16.22 -17.45
CA PHE A 254 -4.87 -17.31 -16.72
C PHE A 254 -5.60 -17.74 -15.43
N ALA A 255 -6.43 -16.87 -14.87
CA ALA A 255 -7.11 -17.13 -13.61
C ALA A 255 -8.26 -18.13 -13.79
N VAL A 256 -8.01 -19.39 -13.47
CA VAL A 256 -9.04 -20.41 -13.33
C VAL A 256 -9.48 -20.42 -11.87
N GLY A 257 -10.72 -19.98 -11.62
CA GLY A 257 -11.25 -19.88 -10.26
C GLY A 257 -11.54 -21.25 -9.64
N ILE A 258 -11.66 -21.21 -8.34
CA ILE A 258 -12.24 -22.27 -7.52
C ILE A 258 -13.69 -21.90 -7.16
N GLU A 259 -14.39 -22.80 -6.48
CA GLU A 259 -15.74 -22.49 -5.98
C GLU A 259 -15.67 -21.33 -4.97
N PRO A 260 -16.38 -20.22 -5.21
CA PRO A 260 -16.28 -19.04 -4.34
C PRO A 260 -16.80 -19.34 -2.93
N ASP A 261 -16.04 -18.92 -1.90
CA ASP A 261 -16.55 -18.87 -0.52
C ASP A 261 -17.47 -17.65 -0.36
N PRO A 262 -18.79 -17.82 -0.19
CA PRO A 262 -19.71 -16.70 -0.07
C PRO A 262 -19.48 -15.86 1.20
N THR A 263 -18.72 -16.37 2.17
CA THR A 263 -18.42 -15.68 3.44
C THR A 263 -17.07 -14.96 3.43
N ALA A 264 -16.24 -15.18 2.41
CA ALA A 264 -14.86 -14.66 2.35
C ALA A 264 -14.82 -13.13 2.54
N ARG A 265 -15.69 -12.41 1.83
CA ARG A 265 -15.75 -10.93 1.93
C ARG A 265 -16.16 -10.46 3.32
N ALA A 266 -17.21 -11.04 3.91
CA ALA A 266 -17.69 -10.66 5.24
C ALA A 266 -16.63 -10.97 6.32
N ARG A 267 -15.94 -12.09 6.21
CA ARG A 267 -14.85 -12.47 7.11
C ARG A 267 -13.68 -11.48 7.02
N TYR A 268 -13.26 -11.15 5.80
CA TYR A 268 -12.21 -10.16 5.56
C TYR A 268 -12.60 -8.78 6.09
N ARG A 269 -13.83 -8.34 5.78
CA ARG A 269 -14.35 -7.04 6.26
C ARG A 269 -14.35 -6.96 7.78
N ALA A 270 -14.77 -8.03 8.48
CA ALA A 270 -14.75 -8.09 9.94
C ALA A 270 -13.33 -7.89 10.51
N MET A 271 -12.31 -8.42 9.84
CA MET A 271 -10.91 -8.27 10.24
C MET A 271 -10.40 -6.83 10.08
N VAL A 272 -10.72 -6.15 8.98
CA VAL A 272 -10.23 -4.79 8.71
C VAL A 272 -11.10 -3.69 9.32
N ARG A 273 -12.34 -4.00 9.72
CA ARG A 273 -13.32 -3.05 10.29
C ARG A 273 -12.76 -2.16 11.41
N PRO A 274 -12.02 -2.68 12.40
CA PRO A 274 -11.49 -1.85 13.49
C PRO A 274 -10.54 -0.74 13.02
N HIS A 275 -9.98 -0.87 11.84
CA HIS A 275 -8.95 0.02 11.29
C HIS A 275 -9.48 0.99 10.23
N ILE A 276 -10.70 0.77 9.71
CA ILE A 276 -11.22 1.50 8.54
C ILE A 276 -11.21 3.01 8.77
N GLN A 277 -11.68 3.49 9.91
CA GLN A 277 -11.72 4.92 10.18
C GLN A 277 -10.32 5.53 10.12
N ASP A 278 -9.37 4.96 10.84
CA ASP A 278 -8.01 5.48 10.93
C ASP A 278 -7.27 5.41 9.59
N TRP A 279 -7.35 4.27 8.91
CA TRP A 279 -6.69 4.09 7.62
C TRP A 279 -7.30 4.97 6.52
N MET A 280 -8.62 5.13 6.51
CA MET A 280 -9.27 6.06 5.59
C MET A 280 -8.92 7.51 5.88
N MET A 281 -8.77 7.89 7.14
CA MET A 281 -8.31 9.24 7.49
C MET A 281 -6.88 9.50 7.01
N ASP A 282 -6.00 8.49 7.03
CA ASP A 282 -4.66 8.59 6.44
C ASP A 282 -4.75 8.77 4.90
N VAL A 283 -5.64 8.02 4.22
CA VAL A 283 -5.89 8.20 2.77
C VAL A 283 -6.39 9.61 2.45
N VAL A 284 -7.31 10.14 3.26
CA VAL A 284 -7.84 11.51 3.09
C VAL A 284 -6.74 12.56 3.29
N ALA A 285 -5.83 12.33 4.24
CA ALA A 285 -4.72 13.23 4.53
C ALA A 285 -3.67 13.29 3.39
N ASP A 286 -3.60 12.27 2.51
CA ASP A 286 -2.75 12.28 1.31
C ASP A 286 -3.21 13.32 0.25
N GLY A 287 -4.44 13.84 0.38
CA GLY A 287 -4.94 14.99 -0.39
C GLY A 287 -5.50 14.66 -1.77
N ASP A 288 -5.50 13.39 -2.21
CA ASP A 288 -6.18 12.99 -3.45
C ASP A 288 -7.66 12.73 -3.21
N HIS A 289 -8.42 13.80 -3.12
CA HIS A 289 -9.84 13.74 -2.77
C HIS A 289 -10.70 12.98 -3.80
N GLY A 290 -10.29 12.95 -5.07
CA GLY A 290 -10.99 12.19 -6.12
C GLY A 290 -10.90 10.70 -5.87
N SER A 291 -9.69 10.18 -5.73
CA SER A 291 -9.43 8.78 -5.38
C SER A 291 -10.04 8.40 -4.03
N SER A 292 -9.93 9.28 -3.01
CA SER A 292 -10.52 9.04 -1.69
C SER A 292 -12.04 8.90 -1.74
N LEU A 293 -12.75 9.73 -2.54
CA LEU A 293 -14.20 9.61 -2.73
C LEU A 293 -14.57 8.32 -3.46
N ALA A 294 -13.81 7.92 -4.49
CA ALA A 294 -14.05 6.69 -5.23
C ALA A 294 -13.87 5.45 -4.33
N LEU A 295 -12.80 5.42 -3.55
CA LEU A 295 -12.57 4.36 -2.55
C LEU A 295 -13.70 4.32 -1.52
N THR A 296 -14.08 5.47 -0.96
CA THR A 296 -15.20 5.55 0.02
C THR A 296 -16.49 5.01 -0.59
N ALA A 297 -16.82 5.41 -1.82
CA ALA A 297 -18.03 4.93 -2.51
C ALA A 297 -18.01 3.41 -2.74
N ARG A 298 -16.85 2.85 -3.12
CA ARG A 298 -16.69 1.41 -3.30
C ARG A 298 -16.88 0.64 -1.97
N LEU A 299 -16.32 1.14 -0.89
CA LEU A 299 -16.50 0.54 0.44
C LEU A 299 -17.95 0.62 0.91
N MET A 300 -18.66 1.72 0.63
CA MET A 300 -20.08 1.88 0.94
C MET A 300 -21.00 0.92 0.17
N ASN A 301 -20.61 0.50 -1.04
CA ASN A 301 -21.38 -0.48 -1.83
C ASN A 301 -21.53 -1.84 -1.14
N GLN A 302 -20.71 -2.12 -0.13
CA GLN A 302 -20.83 -3.33 0.69
C GLN A 302 -21.95 -3.24 1.74
N ALA A 303 -22.60 -2.07 1.87
CA ALA A 303 -23.66 -1.76 2.84
C ALA A 303 -23.27 -2.00 4.32
N GLU A 304 -21.98 -1.97 4.61
CA GLU A 304 -21.42 -2.10 5.96
C GLU A 304 -20.66 -0.84 6.35
N ASP A 305 -20.54 -0.58 7.65
CA ASP A 305 -19.80 0.55 8.24
C ASP A 305 -20.22 1.92 7.67
N LEU A 306 -21.51 2.05 7.35
CA LEU A 306 -22.05 3.23 6.65
C LEU A 306 -21.99 4.50 7.50
N GLY A 307 -22.07 4.42 8.81
CA GLY A 307 -21.88 5.56 9.72
C GLY A 307 -20.47 6.12 9.62
N THR A 308 -19.49 5.24 9.76
CA THR A 308 -18.06 5.58 9.62
C THR A 308 -17.73 6.10 8.22
N LEU A 309 -18.21 5.43 7.16
CA LEU A 309 -17.91 5.84 5.78
C LEU A 309 -18.59 7.17 5.37
N ASN A 310 -19.79 7.45 5.85
CA ASN A 310 -20.41 8.76 5.67
C ASN A 310 -19.64 9.87 6.42
N TYR A 311 -19.15 9.60 7.62
CA TYR A 311 -18.27 10.53 8.32
C TYR A 311 -17.00 10.82 7.50
N ILE A 312 -16.33 9.79 6.97
CA ILE A 312 -15.15 9.95 6.13
C ILE A 312 -15.47 10.77 4.87
N LYS A 313 -16.60 10.50 4.23
CA LYS A 313 -17.10 11.28 3.08
C LYS A 313 -17.26 12.76 3.43
N ALA A 314 -17.81 13.05 4.61
CA ALA A 314 -17.90 14.42 5.11
C ALA A 314 -16.52 15.06 5.29
N ARG A 315 -15.58 14.34 5.88
CA ARG A 315 -14.18 14.80 6.06
C ARG A 315 -13.50 15.11 4.73
N ILE A 316 -13.69 14.27 3.70
CA ILE A 316 -13.16 14.54 2.36
C ILE A 316 -13.71 15.84 1.79
N TYR A 317 -15.02 16.09 1.87
CA TYR A 317 -15.61 17.33 1.40
C TYR A 317 -15.12 18.56 2.18
N MET A 318 -14.99 18.46 3.51
CA MET A 318 -14.45 19.55 4.33
C MET A 318 -13.01 19.90 3.94
N MET A 319 -12.17 18.89 3.71
CA MET A 319 -10.75 19.09 3.32
C MET A 319 -10.62 19.58 1.88
N ARG A 320 -11.45 19.10 0.96
CA ARG A 320 -11.45 19.55 -0.43
C ARG A 320 -11.87 20.99 -0.58
N SER A 321 -12.82 21.45 0.22
CA SER A 321 -13.25 22.85 0.36
C SER A 321 -13.60 23.57 -0.95
N GLN A 322 -14.23 22.85 -1.90
CA GLN A 322 -14.75 23.40 -3.13
C GLN A 322 -16.17 23.97 -2.94
N GLU A 323 -16.66 24.73 -3.92
CA GLU A 323 -18.04 25.25 -3.93
C GLU A 323 -19.05 24.10 -3.76
N GLY A 324 -19.98 24.25 -2.83
CA GLY A 324 -20.99 23.24 -2.48
C GLY A 324 -20.51 22.13 -1.55
N ASP A 325 -19.21 22.01 -1.25
CA ASP A 325 -18.69 20.93 -0.41
C ASP A 325 -19.17 21.02 1.04
N ARG A 326 -19.39 22.23 1.56
CA ARG A 326 -19.92 22.39 2.90
C ARG A 326 -21.32 21.75 3.05
N ALA A 327 -22.20 21.92 2.06
CA ALA A 327 -23.52 21.31 2.07
C ALA A 327 -23.44 19.78 1.95
N LYS A 328 -22.56 19.27 1.10
CA LYS A 328 -22.31 17.82 0.94
C LYS A 328 -21.72 17.19 2.20
N ALA A 329 -20.83 17.90 2.89
CA ALA A 329 -20.25 17.44 4.14
C ALA A 329 -21.33 17.32 5.23
N GLU A 330 -22.20 18.30 5.32
CA GLU A 330 -23.30 18.27 6.28
C GLU A 330 -24.30 17.15 5.96
N GLU A 331 -24.72 16.99 4.69
CA GLU A 331 -25.56 15.87 4.26
C GLU A 331 -24.95 14.54 4.66
N ALA A 332 -23.63 14.37 4.46
CA ALA A 332 -22.92 13.16 4.83
C ALA A 332 -22.86 12.95 6.37
N LEU A 333 -22.69 14.03 7.18
CA LEU A 333 -22.74 13.92 8.64
C LEU A 333 -24.15 13.53 9.14
N ILE A 334 -25.20 14.12 8.56
CA ILE A 334 -26.59 13.75 8.88
C ILE A 334 -26.83 12.28 8.52
N ALA A 335 -26.34 11.84 7.35
CA ALA A 335 -26.43 10.44 6.96
C ALA A 335 -25.68 9.53 7.94
N ALA A 336 -24.47 9.91 8.37
CA ALA A 336 -23.69 9.14 9.34
C ALA A 336 -24.43 8.91 10.65
N ALA A 337 -25.13 9.93 11.16
CA ALA A 337 -25.86 9.86 12.43
C ALA A 337 -27.03 8.86 12.42
N ASN A 338 -27.47 8.39 11.25
CA ASN A 338 -28.53 7.39 11.13
C ASN A 338 -28.06 5.94 11.30
N TYR A 339 -26.75 5.71 11.48
CA TYR A 339 -26.18 4.37 11.58
C TYR A 339 -25.57 4.11 12.96
N PRO A 340 -25.64 2.85 13.46
CA PRO A 340 -25.15 2.51 14.80
C PRO A 340 -23.62 2.60 14.94
N ASP A 341 -22.89 2.56 13.82
CA ASP A 341 -21.43 2.67 13.73
C ASP A 341 -20.95 4.12 13.53
N VAL A 342 -21.83 5.11 13.80
CA VAL A 342 -21.44 6.53 13.68
C VAL A 342 -20.28 6.85 14.64
N PRO A 343 -19.16 7.42 14.14
CA PRO A 343 -18.09 7.89 15.02
C PRO A 343 -18.55 9.05 15.91
N ALA A 344 -18.18 9.05 17.17
CA ALA A 344 -18.49 10.13 18.10
C ALA A 344 -18.10 11.52 17.55
N ALA A 345 -16.97 11.60 16.84
CA ALA A 345 -16.53 12.85 16.20
C ALA A 345 -17.56 13.40 15.17
N ALA A 346 -18.28 12.54 14.46
CA ALA A 346 -19.34 12.99 13.53
C ALA A 346 -20.47 13.71 14.26
N LEU A 347 -20.91 13.16 15.40
CA LEU A 347 -21.95 13.75 16.25
C LEU A 347 -21.50 15.09 16.83
N ARG A 348 -20.22 15.17 17.23
CA ARG A 348 -19.59 16.40 17.72
C ARG A 348 -19.58 17.51 16.65
N GLU A 349 -19.18 17.17 15.43
CA GLU A 349 -19.14 18.09 14.29
C GLU A 349 -20.57 18.53 13.90
N LEU A 350 -21.50 17.59 13.86
CA LEU A 350 -22.91 17.89 13.56
C LEU A 350 -23.54 18.85 14.56
N GLY A 351 -23.32 18.61 15.87
CA GLY A 351 -23.75 19.51 16.94
C GLY A 351 -23.18 20.93 16.79
N THR A 352 -21.94 21.06 16.34
CA THR A 352 -21.28 22.34 16.07
C THR A 352 -21.95 23.06 14.88
N ILE A 353 -22.30 22.32 13.82
CA ILE A 353 -22.98 22.87 12.63
C ILE A 353 -24.36 23.38 13.01
N TYR A 354 -25.16 22.58 13.70
CA TYR A 354 -26.50 22.98 14.14
C TYR A 354 -26.47 24.22 15.07
N ARG A 355 -25.50 24.28 16.00
CA ARG A 355 -25.29 25.45 16.84
C ARG A 355 -25.00 26.70 16.02
N ALA A 356 -24.14 26.62 15.01
CA ALA A 356 -23.79 27.74 14.14
C ALA A 356 -25.00 28.25 13.30
N ARG A 357 -26.02 27.42 13.10
CA ARG A 357 -27.28 27.76 12.42
C ARG A 357 -28.38 28.26 13.36
N GLY A 358 -28.17 28.22 14.65
CA GLY A 358 -29.17 28.52 15.64
C GLY A 358 -30.25 27.43 15.84
N GLU A 359 -29.99 26.23 15.31
CA GLU A 359 -30.82 25.03 15.48
C GLU A 359 -30.53 24.37 16.84
N ARG A 360 -30.98 25.01 17.91
CA ARG A 360 -30.59 24.75 19.29
C ARG A 360 -30.91 23.33 19.75
N GLU A 361 -32.12 22.84 19.47
CA GLU A 361 -32.60 21.53 19.86
C GLU A 361 -31.74 20.41 19.18
N ASN A 362 -31.53 20.54 17.88
CA ASN A 362 -30.70 19.62 17.11
C ASN A 362 -29.23 19.63 17.58
N ALA A 363 -28.73 20.83 17.92
CA ALA A 363 -27.39 20.99 18.44
C ALA A 363 -27.22 20.28 19.80
N ALA A 364 -28.14 20.53 20.75
CA ALA A 364 -28.14 19.90 22.06
C ALA A 364 -28.28 18.37 21.96
N ALA A 365 -29.16 17.87 21.09
CA ALA A 365 -29.34 16.44 20.87
C ALA A 365 -28.03 15.80 20.37
N SER A 366 -27.44 16.33 19.27
CA SER A 366 -26.20 15.78 18.70
C SER A 366 -25.03 15.82 19.68
N LEU A 367 -24.92 16.86 20.51
CA LEU A 367 -23.87 16.95 21.55
C LEU A 367 -24.08 15.96 22.70
N ARG A 368 -25.34 15.67 23.09
CA ARG A 368 -25.63 14.59 24.05
C ARG A 368 -25.25 13.22 23.47
N ASP A 369 -25.63 12.96 22.22
CA ASP A 369 -25.29 11.70 21.55
C ASP A 369 -23.78 11.52 21.44
N TYR A 370 -23.04 12.61 21.18
CA TYR A 370 -21.56 12.59 21.24
C TYR A 370 -21.05 12.12 22.60
N LEU A 371 -21.56 12.70 23.71
CA LEU A 371 -21.13 12.34 25.07
C LEU A 371 -21.56 10.93 25.48
N LEU A 372 -22.63 10.38 24.86
CA LEU A 372 -23.01 8.99 25.03
C LEU A 372 -22.10 8.05 24.25
N ALA A 373 -21.73 8.44 23.02
CA ALA A 373 -20.82 7.65 22.16
C ALA A 373 -19.36 7.66 22.66
N ASP A 374 -18.91 8.77 23.29
CA ASP A 374 -17.60 8.86 23.91
C ASP A 374 -17.71 9.32 25.39
N PRO A 375 -17.95 8.35 26.31
CA PRO A 375 -18.00 8.68 27.75
C PRO A 375 -16.69 9.24 28.31
N GLY A 376 -15.56 8.98 27.65
CA GLY A 376 -14.22 9.45 28.02
C GLY A 376 -13.77 10.74 27.31
N ALA A 377 -14.68 11.45 26.62
CA ALA A 377 -14.36 12.64 25.86
C ALA A 377 -13.58 13.68 26.69
N ARG A 378 -12.44 14.10 26.16
CA ARG A 378 -11.55 15.06 26.86
C ARG A 378 -12.16 16.44 27.01
N ASP A 379 -13.09 16.80 26.13
CA ASP A 379 -13.81 18.08 26.12
C ASP A 379 -15.21 17.99 26.75
N ARG A 380 -15.52 16.90 27.48
CA ARG A 380 -16.82 16.65 28.12
C ARG A 380 -17.37 17.87 28.85
N ALA A 381 -16.60 18.47 29.76
CA ALA A 381 -17.05 19.63 30.54
C ALA A 381 -17.43 20.83 29.67
N LEU A 382 -16.67 21.05 28.58
CA LEU A 382 -16.99 22.11 27.60
C LEU A 382 -18.30 21.80 26.87
N VAL A 383 -18.49 20.56 26.46
CA VAL A 383 -19.68 20.15 25.72
C VAL A 383 -20.92 20.17 26.61
N GLU A 384 -20.82 19.75 27.88
CA GLU A 384 -21.90 19.87 28.88
C GLU A 384 -22.30 21.34 29.11
N SER A 385 -21.34 22.26 29.21
CA SER A 385 -21.63 23.71 29.27
C SER A 385 -22.32 24.22 28.00
N GLN A 386 -21.93 23.74 26.82
CA GLN A 386 -22.59 24.11 25.56
C GLN A 386 -24.04 23.60 25.49
N ILE A 387 -24.29 22.39 25.96
CA ILE A 387 -25.65 21.83 26.04
C ILE A 387 -26.53 22.68 26.98
N HIS A 388 -26.01 22.99 28.17
CA HIS A 388 -26.73 23.82 29.14
C HIS A 388 -27.09 25.21 28.59
N GLU A 389 -26.14 25.90 27.93
CA GLU A 389 -26.40 27.17 27.22
C GLU A 389 -27.49 27.06 26.15
N LEU A 390 -27.49 25.96 25.42
CA LEU A 390 -28.49 25.69 24.39
C LEU A 390 -29.88 25.46 24.98
N GLU A 391 -29.99 24.92 26.18
CA GLU A 391 -31.26 24.62 26.88
C GLU A 391 -31.81 25.81 27.66
N GLU A 392 -30.96 26.56 28.37
CA GLU A 392 -31.42 27.68 29.23
C GLU A 392 -32.00 28.89 28.49
N THR A 393 -31.57 29.15 27.26
CA THR A 393 -32.03 30.31 26.49
C THR A 393 -33.20 29.98 25.56
N SER A 394 -33.91 28.84 25.78
CA SER A 394 -35.23 28.61 25.17
C SER A 394 -36.26 29.54 25.83
N PRO A 395 -37.00 30.36 25.06
CA PRO A 395 -37.99 31.27 25.60
C PRO A 395 -39.19 30.55 26.21
#